data_dad5a358b89dc25f49f466ccdc9db675
#
_entry.id   dad5a358b89dc25f49f466ccdc9db675
#
_cell.length_a   1.000
_cell.length_b   1.000
_cell.length_c   1.000
_cell.angle_alpha   90.00
_cell.angle_beta   90.00
_cell.angle_gamma   90.00
#
_symmetry.space_group_name_H-M   'P 1'
#
loop_
_entity.id
_entity.type
_entity.pdbx_description
1 polymer ?
#
loop_
_entity_poly.entity_id
_entity_poly.type
_entity_poly.pdbx_seq_one_letter_code
_entity_poly.pdbx_strand_id
1 'polypeptide(L)'
;MLVRDVMTKEPRVVRRDTIIQEVVATMSKFDISSVIVVEEKRPVGIVTHKDLISKVLQPRIPPDAVEALEVMSTPITTISEDASIEEAARLMARKNIKKLAVVRDNHLVGVITTSDLVRTQPQLTSLLDELLKRKTP
;
A
#
# COMPACT_ATOMS: atom_id res chain seq x y z
N MET A 1 11.11 1.64 18.51
CA MET A 1 10.95 0.55 17.53
C MET A 1 11.18 1.08 16.13
N LEU A 2 11.77 0.25 15.32
CA LEU A 2 11.98 0.56 13.92
C LEU A 2 10.87 -0.04 13.06
N VAL A 3 10.69 0.50 11.87
CA VAL A 3 9.71 0.00 10.90
C VAL A 3 9.90 -1.50 10.66
N ARG A 4 11.17 -1.96 10.56
CA ARG A 4 11.46 -3.39 10.35
C ARG A 4 10.91 -4.30 11.44
N ASP A 5 10.73 -3.77 12.65
CA ASP A 5 10.26 -4.57 13.80
C ASP A 5 8.75 -4.81 13.74
N VAL A 6 8.02 -4.01 12.97
CA VAL A 6 6.55 -3.97 12.96
C VAL A 6 5.98 -4.37 11.60
N MET A 7 6.71 -4.16 10.52
CA MET A 7 6.22 -4.38 9.16
C MET A 7 5.82 -5.83 8.89
N THR A 8 4.91 -6.02 7.95
CA THR A 8 4.65 -7.33 7.38
C THR A 8 5.74 -7.61 6.35
N LYS A 9 6.47 -8.71 6.54
CA LYS A 9 7.54 -9.13 5.63
C LYS A 9 6.95 -9.87 4.44
N GLU A 10 7.65 -9.83 3.30
CA GLU A 10 7.25 -10.54 2.09
C GLU A 10 5.78 -10.26 1.73
N PRO A 11 5.43 -8.98 1.49
CA PRO A 11 4.06 -8.64 1.13
C PRO A 11 3.67 -9.26 -0.21
N ARG A 12 2.36 -9.44 -0.41
CA ARG A 12 1.87 -9.88 -1.71
C ARG A 12 2.10 -8.77 -2.72
N VAL A 13 2.66 -9.14 -3.86
CA VAL A 13 2.99 -8.20 -4.94
C VAL A 13 2.51 -8.74 -6.28
N VAL A 14 2.37 -7.83 -7.24
CA VAL A 14 2.11 -8.19 -8.63
C VAL A 14 3.13 -7.46 -9.49
N ARG A 15 3.25 -7.89 -10.74
CA ARG A 15 4.12 -7.24 -11.71
C ARG A 15 3.34 -6.21 -12.51
N ARG A 16 4.06 -5.33 -13.19
CA ARG A 16 3.44 -4.30 -14.04
C ARG A 16 2.55 -4.90 -15.13
N ASP A 17 2.93 -6.06 -15.66
CA ASP A 17 2.20 -6.73 -16.73
C ASP A 17 1.15 -7.74 -16.21
N THR A 18 0.95 -7.81 -14.90
CA THR A 18 -0.10 -8.68 -14.34
C THR A 18 -1.47 -8.16 -14.76
N ILE A 19 -2.29 -9.03 -15.33
CA ILE A 19 -3.64 -8.69 -15.76
C ILE A 19 -4.49 -8.36 -14.54
N ILE A 20 -5.34 -7.34 -14.63
CA ILE A 20 -6.16 -6.89 -13.51
C ILE A 20 -7.05 -8.00 -12.96
N GLN A 21 -7.54 -8.92 -13.78
CA GLN A 21 -8.31 -10.05 -13.27
C GLN A 21 -7.49 -10.87 -12.26
N GLU A 22 -6.19 -11.04 -12.48
CA GLU A 22 -5.31 -11.72 -11.53
C GLU A 22 -5.05 -10.88 -10.28
N VAL A 23 -4.94 -9.55 -10.45
CA VAL A 23 -4.80 -8.63 -9.31
C VAL A 23 -6.01 -8.76 -8.39
N VAL A 24 -7.21 -8.73 -8.97
CA VAL A 24 -8.46 -8.88 -8.22
C VAL A 24 -8.51 -10.22 -7.49
N ALA A 25 -8.12 -11.31 -8.18
CA ALA A 25 -8.09 -12.63 -7.58
C ALA A 25 -7.14 -12.70 -6.38
N THR A 26 -5.96 -12.07 -6.49
CA THR A 26 -4.99 -12.00 -5.41
C THR A 26 -5.54 -11.22 -4.22
N MET A 27 -6.14 -10.07 -4.47
CA MET A 27 -6.70 -9.25 -3.40
C MET A 27 -7.84 -9.97 -2.68
N SER A 28 -8.68 -10.68 -3.44
CA SER A 28 -9.77 -11.45 -2.86
C SER A 28 -9.27 -12.65 -2.05
N LYS A 29 -8.32 -13.40 -2.60
CA LYS A 29 -7.77 -14.60 -1.96
C LYS A 29 -7.13 -14.30 -0.61
N PHE A 30 -6.38 -13.20 -0.53
CA PHE A 30 -5.63 -12.84 0.67
C PHE A 30 -6.33 -11.77 1.52
N ASP A 31 -7.55 -11.38 1.14
CA ASP A 31 -8.36 -10.38 1.85
C ASP A 31 -7.58 -9.11 2.11
N ILE A 32 -6.97 -8.56 1.07
CA ILE A 32 -6.20 -7.32 1.13
C ILE A 32 -6.84 -6.24 0.29
N SER A 33 -6.79 -4.99 0.76
CA SER A 33 -7.45 -3.85 0.11
C SER A 33 -6.59 -3.19 -0.96
N SER A 34 -5.34 -3.58 -1.08
CA SER A 34 -4.42 -3.04 -2.06
C SER A 34 -3.27 -4.01 -2.28
N VAL A 35 -2.58 -3.88 -3.41
CA VAL A 35 -1.42 -4.69 -3.72
C VAL A 35 -0.34 -3.79 -4.33
N ILE A 36 0.91 -4.05 -3.95
CA ILE A 36 2.04 -3.29 -4.47
C ILE A 36 2.48 -3.89 -5.80
N VAL A 37 2.73 -3.01 -6.77
CA VAL A 37 3.26 -3.39 -8.06
C VAL A 37 4.77 -3.23 -8.03
N VAL A 38 5.50 -4.27 -8.42
CA VAL A 38 6.97 -4.26 -8.39
C VAL A 38 7.54 -4.47 -9.78
N GLU A 39 8.75 -3.95 -9.97
CA GLU A 39 9.58 -4.19 -11.13
C GLU A 39 11.00 -4.38 -10.63
N GLU A 40 11.60 -5.56 -10.90
CA GLU A 40 12.95 -5.88 -10.42
C GLU A 40 13.09 -5.63 -8.92
N LYS A 41 12.13 -6.12 -8.14
CA LYS A 41 12.06 -5.98 -6.67
C LYS A 41 11.84 -4.56 -6.17
N ARG A 42 11.65 -3.58 -7.06
CA ARG A 42 11.41 -2.19 -6.67
C ARG A 42 9.90 -1.90 -6.69
N PRO A 43 9.36 -1.27 -5.66
CA PRO A 43 7.96 -0.87 -5.68
C PRO A 43 7.79 0.29 -6.67
N VAL A 44 6.91 0.12 -7.64
CA VAL A 44 6.69 1.14 -8.68
C VAL A 44 5.29 1.73 -8.64
N GLY A 45 4.36 1.09 -7.95
CA GLY A 45 3.00 1.60 -7.82
C GLY A 45 2.18 0.76 -6.88
N ILE A 46 0.92 1.13 -6.72
CA ILE A 46 -0.02 0.42 -5.87
C ILE A 46 -1.39 0.40 -6.57
N VAL A 47 -2.07 -0.74 -6.49
CA VAL A 47 -3.45 -0.87 -6.95
C VAL A 47 -4.33 -1.00 -5.73
N THR A 48 -5.28 -0.10 -5.58
CA THR A 48 -6.21 -0.07 -4.45
C THR A 48 -7.63 -0.40 -4.92
N HIS A 49 -8.54 -0.64 -3.96
CA HIS A 49 -9.97 -0.78 -4.28
C HIS A 49 -10.48 0.44 -5.05
N LYS A 50 -10.04 1.63 -4.66
CA LYS A 50 -10.45 2.87 -5.34
C LYS A 50 -9.99 2.87 -6.80
N ASP A 51 -8.77 2.43 -7.08
CA ASP A 51 -8.27 2.33 -8.46
C ASP A 51 -9.14 1.39 -9.29
N LEU A 52 -9.49 0.22 -8.72
CA LEU A 52 -10.32 -0.75 -9.43
C LEU A 52 -11.70 -0.20 -9.73
N ILE A 53 -12.30 0.49 -8.76
CA ILE A 53 -13.63 1.07 -8.95
C ILE A 53 -13.61 2.17 -10.01
N SER A 54 -12.68 3.12 -9.89
CA SER A 54 -12.68 4.31 -10.75
C SER A 54 -12.08 4.08 -12.13
N LYS A 55 -11.15 3.15 -12.25
CA LYS A 55 -10.39 2.97 -13.49
C LYS A 55 -10.76 1.72 -14.29
N VAL A 56 -11.49 0.79 -13.68
CA VAL A 56 -11.87 -0.48 -14.31
C VAL A 56 -13.39 -0.65 -14.31
N LEU A 57 -13.99 -0.68 -13.13
CA LEU A 57 -15.43 -0.97 -13.03
C LEU A 57 -16.31 0.15 -13.55
N GLN A 58 -16.06 1.38 -13.13
CA GLN A 58 -16.89 2.51 -13.52
C GLN A 58 -16.81 2.75 -15.05
N PRO A 59 -15.62 2.70 -15.69
CA PRO A 59 -15.54 2.82 -17.16
C PRO A 59 -15.99 1.57 -17.91
N ARG A 60 -16.28 0.46 -17.20
CA ARG A 60 -16.70 -0.82 -17.76
C ARG A 60 -15.63 -1.48 -18.63
N ILE A 61 -14.37 -1.35 -18.21
CA ILE A 61 -13.27 -2.04 -18.89
C ILE A 61 -13.22 -3.49 -18.40
N PRO A 62 -13.14 -4.47 -19.31
CA PRO A 62 -13.01 -5.87 -18.88
C PRO A 62 -11.70 -6.07 -18.10
N PRO A 63 -11.75 -6.68 -16.90
CA PRO A 63 -10.54 -6.86 -16.08
C PRO A 63 -9.44 -7.71 -16.73
N ASP A 64 -9.79 -8.54 -17.72
CA ASP A 64 -8.81 -9.34 -18.44
C ASP A 64 -8.17 -8.60 -19.64
N ALA A 65 -8.62 -7.38 -19.91
CA ALA A 65 -8.13 -6.57 -21.03
C ALA A 65 -7.14 -5.48 -20.61
N VAL A 66 -6.80 -5.38 -19.32
CA VAL A 66 -5.99 -4.29 -18.80
C VAL A 66 -5.00 -4.82 -17.77
N GLU A 67 -3.81 -4.23 -17.76
CA GLU A 67 -2.71 -4.64 -16.88
C GLU A 67 -2.54 -3.69 -15.70
N ALA A 68 -1.83 -4.16 -14.65
CA ALA A 68 -1.58 -3.38 -13.44
C ALA A 68 -0.96 -2.02 -13.74
N LEU A 69 -0.03 -1.95 -14.68
CA LEU A 69 0.62 -0.69 -15.07
C LEU A 69 -0.39 0.39 -15.46
N GLU A 70 -1.48 0.00 -16.11
CA GLU A 70 -2.49 0.94 -16.60
C GLU A 70 -3.43 1.45 -15.51
N VAL A 71 -3.48 0.75 -14.37
CA VAL A 71 -4.45 1.01 -13.30
C VAL A 71 -3.79 1.56 -12.04
N MET A 72 -2.55 1.15 -11.76
CA MET A 72 -1.86 1.51 -10.53
C MET A 72 -1.74 3.02 -10.33
N SER A 73 -1.74 3.44 -9.07
CA SER A 73 -1.42 4.80 -8.68
C SER A 73 0.07 4.94 -8.47
N THR A 74 0.66 6.03 -8.93
CA THR A 74 2.10 6.32 -8.83
C THR A 74 2.31 7.79 -8.48
N PRO A 75 3.47 8.14 -7.89
CA PRO A 75 4.45 7.22 -7.30
C PRO A 75 3.92 6.61 -6.01
N ILE A 76 4.48 5.46 -5.62
CA ILE A 76 4.16 4.86 -4.33
C ILE A 76 5.05 5.50 -3.26
N THR A 77 4.47 5.80 -2.10
CA THR A 77 5.25 6.34 -0.99
C THR A 77 6.01 5.22 -0.28
N THR A 78 7.30 5.41 -0.10
CA THR A 78 8.18 4.42 0.53
C THR A 78 8.77 4.97 1.81
N ILE A 79 9.26 4.05 2.66
CA ILE A 79 10.00 4.39 3.87
C ILE A 79 11.11 3.36 4.07
N SER A 80 12.22 3.78 4.67
CA SER A 80 13.30 2.87 5.00
C SER A 80 12.90 1.93 6.12
N GLU A 81 13.36 0.67 6.06
CA GLU A 81 13.16 -0.27 7.16
C GLU A 81 13.84 0.19 8.45
N ASP A 82 14.81 1.09 8.36
CA ASP A 82 15.55 1.62 9.51
C ASP A 82 14.88 2.86 10.12
N ALA A 83 13.84 3.37 9.51
CA ALA A 83 13.10 4.50 10.06
C ALA A 83 12.37 4.10 11.35
N SER A 84 12.07 5.08 12.20
CA SER A 84 11.28 4.83 13.39
C SER A 84 9.80 4.71 13.02
N ILE A 85 9.03 4.03 13.88
CA ILE A 85 7.59 3.94 13.66
C ILE A 85 6.90 5.29 13.81
N GLU A 86 7.46 6.21 14.60
CA GLU A 86 6.97 7.58 14.70
C GLU A 86 7.12 8.32 13.37
N GLU A 87 8.25 8.12 12.68
CA GLU A 87 8.45 8.69 11.35
C GLU A 87 7.43 8.16 10.36
N ALA A 88 7.15 6.85 10.43
CA ALA A 88 6.15 6.22 9.58
C ALA A 88 4.76 6.84 9.82
N ALA A 89 4.39 7.00 11.09
CA ALA A 89 3.10 7.58 11.46
C ALA A 89 2.97 9.03 10.95
N ARG A 90 4.02 9.83 11.10
CA ARG A 90 4.00 11.22 10.61
C ARG A 90 3.89 11.28 9.09
N LEU A 91 4.60 10.40 8.39
CA LEU A 91 4.56 10.35 6.94
C LEU A 91 3.17 9.96 6.43
N MET A 92 2.55 8.97 7.05
CA MET A 92 1.20 8.56 6.71
C MET A 92 0.19 9.69 6.94
N ALA A 93 0.30 10.38 8.09
CA ALA A 93 -0.60 11.48 8.41
C ALA A 93 -0.42 12.64 7.44
N ARG A 94 0.82 13.02 7.15
CA ARG A 94 1.12 14.13 6.24
C ARG A 94 0.64 13.86 4.82
N LYS A 95 0.83 12.63 4.33
CA LYS A 95 0.44 12.25 2.98
C LYS A 95 -1.02 11.78 2.89
N ASN A 96 -1.70 11.63 4.02
CA ASN A 96 -3.06 11.12 4.08
C ASN A 96 -3.18 9.73 3.44
N ILE A 97 -2.28 8.84 3.81
CA ILE A 97 -2.23 7.47 3.32
C ILE A 97 -2.14 6.49 4.48
N LYS A 98 -2.62 5.27 4.27
CA LYS A 98 -2.72 4.26 5.31
C LYS A 98 -1.71 3.13 5.17
N LYS A 99 -0.86 3.16 4.16
CA LYS A 99 0.07 2.08 3.86
C LYS A 99 1.35 2.67 3.26
N LEU A 100 2.49 2.14 3.69
CA LEU A 100 3.80 2.50 3.13
C LEU A 100 4.51 1.24 2.66
N ALA A 101 5.15 1.33 1.51
CA ALA A 101 6.07 0.31 1.06
C ALA A 101 7.39 0.48 1.82
N VAL A 102 7.89 -0.58 2.42
CA VAL A 102 9.14 -0.54 3.18
C VAL A 102 10.26 -1.05 2.29
N VAL A 103 11.33 -0.27 2.20
CA VAL A 103 12.44 -0.58 1.30
C VAL A 103 13.77 -0.67 2.03
N ARG A 104 14.68 -1.44 1.44
CA ARG A 104 16.11 -1.49 1.77
C ARG A 104 16.84 -1.46 0.44
N ASP A 105 17.73 -0.47 0.27
CA ASP A 105 18.46 -0.26 -1.00
C ASP A 105 17.49 -0.21 -2.20
N ASN A 106 16.37 0.49 -2.02
CA ASN A 106 15.30 0.65 -3.03
C ASN A 106 14.55 -0.63 -3.39
N HIS A 107 14.84 -1.75 -2.70
CA HIS A 107 14.11 -3.00 -2.90
C HIS A 107 13.03 -3.15 -1.84
N LEU A 108 11.87 -3.61 -2.26
CA LEU A 108 10.74 -3.84 -1.37
C LEU A 108 11.08 -4.99 -0.40
N VAL A 109 10.99 -4.71 0.91
CA VAL A 109 11.22 -5.73 1.95
C VAL A 109 9.99 -5.93 2.84
N GLY A 110 9.01 -5.04 2.79
CA GLY A 110 7.83 -5.17 3.62
C GLY A 110 6.79 -4.11 3.34
N VAL A 111 5.73 -4.15 4.12
CA VAL A 111 4.65 -3.18 4.12
C VAL A 111 4.32 -2.83 5.56
N ILE A 112 4.06 -1.56 5.84
CA ILE A 112 3.59 -1.14 7.15
C ILE A 112 2.31 -0.31 6.97
N THR A 113 1.31 -0.57 7.81
CA THR A 113 0.01 0.08 7.73
C THR A 113 -0.30 0.85 9.01
N THR A 114 -1.30 1.73 8.95
CA THR A 114 -1.79 2.42 10.15
C THR A 114 -2.25 1.42 11.22
N SER A 115 -2.88 0.32 10.81
CA SER A 115 -3.32 -0.72 11.73
C SER A 115 -2.14 -1.35 12.47
N ASP A 116 -1.04 -1.59 11.77
CA ASP A 116 0.17 -2.13 12.40
C ASP A 116 0.71 -1.18 13.48
N LEU A 117 0.72 0.12 13.18
CA LEU A 117 1.22 1.12 14.12
C LEU A 117 0.36 1.21 15.36
N VAL A 118 -0.96 1.29 15.21
CA VAL A 118 -1.90 1.42 16.32
C VAL A 118 -1.85 0.16 17.20
N ARG A 119 -1.77 -1.02 16.58
CA ARG A 119 -1.70 -2.28 17.32
C ARG A 119 -0.43 -2.37 18.17
N THR A 120 0.68 -1.87 17.64
CA THR A 120 2.00 -1.95 18.29
C THR A 120 2.20 -0.84 19.32
N GLN A 121 1.79 0.39 19.00
CA GLN A 121 1.89 1.54 19.89
C GLN A 121 0.59 2.33 19.87
N PRO A 122 -0.36 1.99 20.75
CA PRO A 122 -1.65 2.69 20.78
C PRO A 122 -1.54 4.20 21.01
N GLN A 123 -0.45 4.67 21.63
CA GLN A 123 -0.23 6.10 21.83
C GLN A 123 -0.06 6.87 20.52
N LEU A 124 0.18 6.20 19.40
CA LEU A 124 0.23 6.84 18.09
C LEU A 124 -1.15 7.18 17.55
N THR A 125 -2.22 6.73 18.20
CA THR A 125 -3.59 6.93 17.75
C THR A 125 -3.91 8.42 17.56
N SER A 126 -3.48 9.26 18.48
CA SER A 126 -3.78 10.70 18.38
C SER A 126 -3.11 11.33 17.16
N LEU A 127 -1.91 10.88 16.80
CA LEU A 127 -1.23 11.36 15.60
C LEU A 127 -1.94 10.89 14.33
N LEU A 128 -2.48 9.67 14.34
CA LEU A 128 -3.17 9.09 13.20
C LEU A 128 -4.64 9.51 13.12
N ASP A 129 -5.21 10.04 14.20
CA ASP A 129 -6.61 10.49 14.21
C ASP A 129 -6.91 11.55 13.16
N GLU A 130 -5.98 12.44 12.88
CA GLU A 130 -6.17 13.44 11.83
C GLU A 130 -6.36 12.78 10.47
N LEU A 131 -5.63 11.70 10.19
CA LEU A 131 -5.78 10.93 8.97
C LEU A 131 -7.17 10.31 8.89
N LEU A 132 -7.63 9.72 10.00
CA LEU A 132 -8.96 9.10 10.07
C LEU A 132 -10.07 10.12 9.93
N LYS A 133 -9.93 11.30 10.55
CA LYS A 133 -10.92 12.37 10.45
C LYS A 133 -11.05 12.89 9.02
N ARG A 134 -9.95 12.97 8.29
CA ARG A 134 -9.98 13.43 6.89
C ARG A 134 -10.74 12.47 5.99
N LYS A 135 -10.89 11.21 6.40
CA LYS A 135 -11.62 10.17 5.65
C LYS A 135 -13.11 10.15 5.97
N THR A 136 -13.52 10.85 7.01
CA THR A 136 -14.93 10.91 7.41
C THR A 136 -15.64 11.99 6.61
N PRO A 137 -16.70 11.65 5.87
CA PRO A 137 -17.46 12.64 5.11
C PRO A 137 -18.15 13.64 6.03
#